data_95a24cfd0269567aa1669493f4ed7218
#
_entry.id   95a24cfd0269567aa1669493f4ed7218
#
_cell.length_a   1.000
_cell.length_b   1.000
_cell.length_c   1.000
_cell.angle_alpha   90.00
_cell.angle_beta   90.00
_cell.angle_gamma   90.00
#
_symmetry.space_group_name_H-M   'P 1'
#
loop_
_entity.id
_entity.type
_entity.pdbx_description
1 polymer ?
#
loop_
_entity_poly.entity_id
_entity_poly.type
_entity_poly.pdbx_seq_one_letter_code
_entity_poly.pdbx_strand_id
1 'polypeptide(L)'
;MPVLFLGHGSPMNAIEDNEYRRSWQALGDSLIRQYGKPQLILCVSVHWLTQQDWAVTGMEKPRTIHDFGGFPQELFAQQYPAPGAPAVALELAERLNAPQVDRPMLVDMAEWGLDHGTWSVIKPMFPTADIPVMQLSLVYERSAEEHFALGQQLRALREQGVLIVGSGNIVHNLRAMQRTSSGHQAYDWALEFDAHVADKVSSGDLAALARFHDLGQVAQMAHPTFEHYLPLLHAAGAVHPGETPQFFNSDFQMAAISMRSMIWGAADTPGIGLKHLG
;
A
#
# COMPACT_ATOMS: atom_id res chain seq x y z
N MET A 1 -3.74 15.84 -1.68
CA MET A 1 -4.16 14.70 -0.83
C MET A 1 -2.96 14.17 -0.06
N PRO A 2 -3.15 13.55 1.12
CA PRO A 2 -2.10 12.80 1.81
C PRO A 2 -1.63 11.60 0.98
N VAL A 3 -0.60 10.90 1.45
CA VAL A 3 -0.16 9.61 0.93
C VAL A 3 -0.20 8.57 2.04
N LEU A 4 -0.60 7.34 1.71
CA LEU A 4 -0.77 6.23 2.64
C LEU A 4 0.18 5.08 2.31
N PHE A 5 0.65 4.41 3.35
CA PHE A 5 1.10 3.02 3.28
C PHE A 5 0.26 2.20 4.24
N LEU A 6 -0.30 1.08 3.76
CA LEU A 6 -1.20 0.22 4.52
C LEU A 6 -0.63 -1.20 4.60
N GLY A 7 -0.39 -1.65 5.82
CA GLY A 7 -0.13 -3.05 6.09
C GLY A 7 -1.42 -3.85 5.93
N HIS A 8 -1.62 -4.49 4.75
CA HIS A 8 -2.92 -5.12 4.47
C HIS A 8 -3.13 -6.46 5.20
N GLY A 9 -2.04 -7.21 5.45
CA GLY A 9 -2.11 -8.51 6.12
C GLY A 9 -3.03 -9.51 5.42
N SER A 10 -3.88 -10.18 6.19
CA SER A 10 -4.85 -11.12 5.62
C SER A 10 -5.98 -10.41 4.87
N PRO A 11 -6.40 -10.89 3.68
CA PRO A 11 -7.58 -10.35 2.99
C PRO A 11 -8.88 -10.49 3.79
N MET A 12 -8.91 -11.36 4.80
CA MET A 12 -10.03 -11.47 5.76
C MET A 12 -10.28 -10.19 6.54
N ASN A 13 -9.26 -9.33 6.70
CA ASN A 13 -9.40 -8.01 7.33
C ASN A 13 -10.42 -7.11 6.61
N ALA A 14 -10.74 -7.39 5.35
CA ALA A 14 -11.78 -6.67 4.61
C ALA A 14 -13.20 -6.96 5.09
N ILE A 15 -13.44 -8.15 5.64
CA ILE A 15 -14.80 -8.64 5.99
C ILE A 15 -14.99 -8.95 7.47
N GLU A 16 -13.92 -9.31 8.18
CA GLU A 16 -13.99 -9.55 9.62
C GLU A 16 -14.17 -8.26 10.40
N ASP A 17 -14.95 -8.30 11.48
CA ASP A 17 -15.03 -7.17 12.41
C ASP A 17 -13.83 -7.21 13.36
N ASN A 18 -12.74 -6.60 12.93
CA ASN A 18 -11.49 -6.50 13.68
C ASN A 18 -10.99 -5.05 13.75
N GLU A 19 -9.91 -4.86 14.50
CA GLU A 19 -9.30 -3.55 14.72
C GLU A 19 -8.78 -2.91 13.42
N TYR A 20 -8.21 -3.70 12.51
CA TYR A 20 -7.66 -3.20 11.24
C TYR A 20 -8.75 -2.63 10.34
N ARG A 21 -9.84 -3.39 10.17
CA ARG A 21 -10.99 -2.92 9.39
C ARG A 21 -11.59 -1.64 9.98
N ARG A 22 -11.79 -1.61 11.31
CA ARG A 22 -12.32 -0.41 11.98
C ARG A 22 -11.39 0.79 11.84
N SER A 23 -10.07 0.57 11.93
CA SER A 23 -9.06 1.59 11.70
C SER A 23 -9.13 2.16 10.27
N TRP A 24 -9.25 1.30 9.25
CA TRP A 24 -9.38 1.76 7.86
C TRP A 24 -10.70 2.50 7.61
N GLN A 25 -11.81 2.07 8.21
CA GLN A 25 -13.09 2.79 8.15
C GLN A 25 -12.94 4.21 8.74
N ALA A 26 -12.37 4.31 9.93
CA ALA A 26 -12.13 5.60 10.60
C ALA A 26 -11.19 6.50 9.79
N LEU A 27 -10.16 5.91 9.14
CA LEU A 27 -9.25 6.63 8.26
C LEU A 27 -9.99 7.19 7.05
N GLY A 28 -10.81 6.39 6.36
CA GLY A 28 -11.60 6.84 5.21
C GLY A 28 -12.54 8.00 5.56
N ASP A 29 -13.27 7.87 6.67
CA ASP A 29 -14.14 8.94 7.19
C ASP A 29 -13.36 10.23 7.52
N SER A 30 -12.16 10.08 8.09
CA SER A 30 -11.30 11.22 8.42
C SER A 30 -10.79 11.91 7.15
N LEU A 31 -10.34 11.15 6.16
CA LEU A 31 -9.88 11.68 4.87
C LEU A 31 -10.98 12.49 4.18
N ILE A 32 -12.20 11.95 4.11
CA ILE A 32 -13.33 12.66 3.49
C ILE A 32 -13.66 13.94 4.25
N ARG A 33 -13.66 13.91 5.59
CA ARG A 33 -13.94 15.11 6.40
C ARG A 33 -12.90 16.22 6.24
N GLN A 34 -11.61 15.84 6.12
CA GLN A 34 -10.51 16.81 6.10
C GLN A 34 -10.20 17.33 4.70
N TYR A 35 -10.28 16.50 3.70
CA TYR A 35 -9.80 16.79 2.33
C TYR A 35 -10.92 16.73 1.28
N GLY A 36 -12.12 16.28 1.66
CA GLY A 36 -13.14 15.91 0.70
C GLY A 36 -12.86 14.55 0.04
N LYS A 37 -13.76 14.15 -0.85
CA LYS A 37 -13.63 12.92 -1.61
C LYS A 37 -12.43 13.01 -2.58
N PRO A 38 -11.51 12.02 -2.59
CA PRO A 38 -10.45 11.97 -3.60
C PRO A 38 -11.00 11.99 -5.02
N GLN A 39 -10.32 12.65 -5.94
CA GLN A 39 -10.66 12.62 -7.36
C GLN A 39 -10.34 11.27 -7.99
N LEU A 40 -9.31 10.61 -7.46
CA LEU A 40 -8.80 9.31 -7.89
C LEU A 40 -8.04 8.68 -6.73
N ILE A 41 -8.10 7.35 -6.62
CA ILE A 41 -7.19 6.56 -5.80
C ILE A 41 -6.22 5.83 -6.73
N LEU A 42 -4.92 6.08 -6.56
CA LEU A 42 -3.86 5.34 -7.22
C LEU A 42 -3.25 4.38 -6.20
N CYS A 43 -3.53 3.09 -6.35
CA CYS A 43 -3.03 2.05 -5.47
C CYS A 43 -1.83 1.32 -6.09
N VAL A 44 -0.75 1.21 -5.33
CA VAL A 44 0.39 0.34 -5.65
C VAL A 44 0.27 -0.88 -4.78
N SER A 45 -0.21 -1.98 -5.36
CA SER A 45 -0.38 -3.25 -4.65
C SER A 45 0.77 -4.21 -4.93
N VAL A 46 1.17 -4.95 -3.91
CA VAL A 46 2.20 -5.99 -4.00
C VAL A 46 1.85 -7.10 -4.99
N HIS A 47 0.57 -7.35 -5.27
CA HIS A 47 0.12 -8.54 -6.00
C HIS A 47 0.21 -8.40 -7.52
N TRP A 48 0.33 -7.20 -8.06
CA TRP A 48 0.53 -6.98 -9.47
C TRP A 48 2.00 -6.83 -9.83
N LEU A 49 2.65 -7.94 -10.12
CA LEU A 49 4.05 -7.99 -10.49
C LEU A 49 4.18 -8.15 -12.02
N THR A 50 4.85 -7.22 -12.65
CA THR A 50 5.31 -7.30 -14.04
C THR A 50 6.80 -7.62 -14.08
N GLN A 51 7.30 -8.06 -15.23
CA GLN A 51 8.72 -8.44 -15.35
C GLN A 51 9.60 -7.25 -15.72
N GLN A 52 9.26 -6.49 -16.75
CA GLN A 52 10.16 -5.48 -17.34
C GLN A 52 9.60 -4.06 -17.32
N ASP A 53 8.32 -3.89 -17.60
CA ASP A 53 7.69 -2.60 -17.80
C ASP A 53 6.68 -2.30 -16.68
N TRP A 54 6.65 -1.05 -16.24
CA TRP A 54 5.60 -0.56 -15.37
C TRP A 54 4.27 -0.59 -16.13
N ALA A 55 3.19 -0.87 -15.44
CA ALA A 55 1.85 -0.87 -16.01
C ALA A 55 0.84 -0.21 -15.06
N VAL A 56 -0.16 0.42 -15.62
CA VAL A 56 -1.28 1.00 -14.89
C VAL A 56 -2.60 0.49 -15.48
N THR A 57 -3.59 0.21 -14.62
CA THR A 57 -4.92 -0.21 -15.09
C THR A 57 -5.64 0.94 -15.79
N GLY A 58 -6.14 0.70 -17.01
CA GLY A 58 -6.78 1.70 -17.88
C GLY A 58 -8.22 1.39 -18.27
N MET A 59 -8.85 0.34 -17.72
CA MET A 59 -10.24 0.00 -18.03
C MET A 59 -11.23 0.93 -17.31
N GLU A 60 -12.42 1.15 -17.92
CA GLU A 60 -13.50 1.94 -17.29
C GLU A 60 -14.09 1.25 -16.05
N LYS A 61 -14.12 -0.08 -16.05
CA LYS A 61 -14.69 -0.91 -14.99
C LYS A 61 -13.71 -2.02 -14.65
N PRO A 62 -12.69 -1.74 -13.83
CA PRO A 62 -11.74 -2.76 -13.40
C PRO A 62 -12.45 -3.84 -12.60
N ARG A 63 -12.17 -5.10 -12.94
CA ARG A 63 -12.74 -6.24 -12.22
C ARG A 63 -12.13 -6.38 -10.84
N THR A 64 -12.89 -6.91 -9.89
CA THR A 64 -12.35 -7.35 -8.60
C THR A 64 -11.63 -8.69 -8.80
N ILE A 65 -10.34 -8.76 -8.43
CA ILE A 65 -9.51 -9.96 -8.57
C ILE A 65 -9.41 -10.66 -7.21
N HIS A 66 -9.61 -11.97 -7.21
CA HIS A 66 -9.46 -12.85 -6.05
C HIS A 66 -8.20 -13.72 -6.23
N ASP A 67 -7.04 -13.08 -6.09
CA ASP A 67 -5.70 -13.64 -6.30
C ASP A 67 -5.17 -14.41 -5.07
N PHE A 68 -6.04 -15.12 -4.38
CA PHE A 68 -5.77 -15.93 -3.19
C PHE A 68 -6.50 -17.28 -3.24
N GLY A 69 -6.12 -18.19 -2.36
CA GLY A 69 -6.75 -19.50 -2.22
C GLY A 69 -6.88 -19.91 -0.75
N GLY A 70 -7.75 -20.90 -0.48
CA GLY A 70 -7.88 -21.48 0.86
C GLY A 70 -8.65 -20.63 1.87
N PHE A 71 -9.40 -19.64 1.41
CA PHE A 71 -10.26 -18.78 2.24
C PHE A 71 -11.75 -19.19 2.17
N PRO A 72 -12.60 -18.71 3.11
CA PRO A 72 -14.05 -18.94 3.07
C PRO A 72 -14.71 -18.35 1.81
N GLN A 73 -15.79 -18.98 1.36
CA GLN A 73 -16.55 -18.55 0.18
C GLN A 73 -17.05 -17.10 0.27
N GLU A 74 -17.33 -16.61 1.48
CA GLU A 74 -17.72 -15.23 1.72
C GLU A 74 -16.69 -14.21 1.21
N LEU A 75 -15.40 -14.54 1.32
CA LEU A 75 -14.34 -13.66 0.81
C LEU A 75 -14.32 -13.66 -0.72
N PHE A 76 -14.51 -14.81 -1.38
CA PHE A 76 -14.61 -14.91 -2.84
C PHE A 76 -15.87 -14.21 -3.40
N ALA A 77 -16.91 -14.05 -2.59
CA ALA A 77 -18.12 -13.32 -2.97
C ALA A 77 -17.95 -11.79 -2.90
N GLN A 78 -16.85 -11.29 -2.35
CA GLN A 78 -16.63 -9.85 -2.26
C GLN A 78 -16.44 -9.23 -3.63
N GLN A 79 -17.06 -8.05 -3.82
CA GLN A 79 -16.90 -7.22 -5.01
C GLN A 79 -16.59 -5.78 -4.58
N TYR A 80 -15.78 -5.10 -5.39
CA TYR A 80 -15.53 -3.68 -5.23
C TYR A 80 -15.62 -3.00 -6.61
N PRO A 81 -16.85 -2.67 -7.06
CA PRO A 81 -17.11 -2.21 -8.43
C PRO A 81 -16.83 -0.70 -8.61
N ALA A 82 -15.66 -0.25 -8.13
CA ALA A 82 -15.24 1.12 -8.36
C ALA A 82 -15.01 1.39 -9.86
N PRO A 83 -15.32 2.61 -10.34
CA PRO A 83 -14.95 2.98 -11.70
C PRO A 83 -13.44 3.05 -11.85
N GLY A 84 -12.93 2.85 -13.05
CA GLY A 84 -11.56 3.17 -13.41
C GLY A 84 -11.44 4.58 -13.99
N ALA A 85 -10.25 4.92 -14.49
CA ALA A 85 -9.97 6.24 -15.04
C ALA A 85 -9.10 6.16 -16.30
N PRO A 86 -9.61 5.61 -17.42
CA PRO A 86 -8.81 5.34 -18.62
C PRO A 86 -8.10 6.56 -19.20
N ALA A 87 -8.74 7.72 -19.22
CA ALA A 87 -8.11 8.94 -19.72
C ALA A 87 -6.90 9.36 -18.84
N VAL A 88 -7.04 9.24 -17.52
CA VAL A 88 -5.96 9.53 -16.57
C VAL A 88 -4.84 8.50 -16.71
N ALA A 89 -5.18 7.23 -16.94
CA ALA A 89 -4.17 6.18 -17.14
C ALA A 89 -3.31 6.44 -18.37
N LEU A 90 -3.90 6.85 -19.50
CA LEU A 90 -3.17 7.22 -20.69
C LEU A 90 -2.27 8.45 -20.48
N GLU A 91 -2.80 9.50 -19.85
CA GLU A 91 -2.01 10.70 -19.52
C GLU A 91 -0.85 10.35 -18.58
N LEU A 92 -1.11 9.53 -17.56
CA LEU A 92 -0.09 9.10 -16.60
C LEU A 92 1.02 8.31 -17.28
N ALA A 93 0.67 7.38 -18.17
CA ALA A 93 1.62 6.57 -18.91
C ALA A 93 2.54 7.42 -19.81
N GLU A 94 2.00 8.47 -20.42
CA GLU A 94 2.79 9.41 -21.21
C GLU A 94 3.73 10.27 -20.35
N ARG A 95 3.30 10.65 -19.15
CA ARG A 95 4.05 11.57 -18.25
C ARG A 95 5.08 10.88 -17.38
N LEU A 96 4.79 9.64 -16.94
CA LEU A 96 5.70 8.86 -16.11
C LEU A 96 6.70 8.11 -16.97
N ASN A 97 7.83 8.74 -17.22
CA ASN A 97 8.97 8.01 -17.75
C ASN A 97 9.44 7.04 -16.67
N ALA A 98 9.45 5.75 -16.98
CA ALA A 98 10.06 4.78 -16.09
C ALA A 98 11.53 5.16 -15.84
N PRO A 99 11.99 5.19 -14.60
CA PRO A 99 13.41 5.47 -14.32
C PRO A 99 14.30 4.54 -15.13
N GLN A 100 15.31 5.11 -15.80
CA GLN A 100 16.33 4.38 -16.58
C GLN A 100 15.80 3.54 -17.77
N VAL A 101 14.55 3.66 -18.14
CA VAL A 101 13.97 2.98 -19.30
C VAL A 101 13.42 4.02 -20.26
N ASP A 102 13.88 3.99 -21.50
CA ASP A 102 13.36 4.84 -22.59
C ASP A 102 12.07 4.24 -23.17
N ARG A 103 11.09 4.01 -22.31
CA ARG A 103 9.77 3.46 -22.66
C ARG A 103 8.67 4.12 -21.84
N PRO A 104 7.52 4.42 -22.47
CA PRO A 104 6.35 4.84 -21.73
C PRO A 104 5.83 3.67 -20.87
N MET A 105 5.20 4.02 -19.73
CA MET A 105 4.46 3.07 -18.91
C MET A 105 3.34 2.42 -19.74
N LEU A 106 3.14 1.12 -19.58
CA LEU A 106 2.06 0.40 -20.26
C LEU A 106 0.70 0.73 -19.63
N VAL A 107 -0.33 0.81 -20.46
CA VAL A 107 -1.71 0.90 -19.98
C VAL A 107 -2.40 -0.43 -20.21
N ASP A 108 -2.75 -1.11 -19.13
CA ASP A 108 -3.50 -2.36 -19.20
C ASP A 108 -4.99 -2.09 -19.29
N MET A 109 -5.57 -2.41 -20.44
CA MET A 109 -6.98 -2.15 -20.73
C MET A 109 -7.90 -3.36 -20.45
N ALA A 110 -7.36 -4.55 -20.10
CA ALA A 110 -8.16 -5.75 -20.05
C ALA A 110 -7.70 -6.87 -19.10
N GLU A 111 -6.41 -6.99 -18.83
CA GLU A 111 -5.85 -8.20 -18.22
C GLU A 111 -5.95 -8.20 -16.70
N TRP A 112 -5.56 -7.10 -16.06
CA TRP A 112 -5.59 -6.99 -14.60
C TRP A 112 -6.94 -6.46 -14.10
N GLY A 113 -6.94 -5.76 -12.98
CA GLY A 113 -8.08 -5.15 -12.32
C GLY A 113 -7.68 -4.61 -10.97
N LEU A 114 -8.52 -4.83 -9.95
CA LEU A 114 -8.22 -4.50 -8.56
C LEU A 114 -8.00 -5.80 -7.80
N ASP A 115 -6.76 -6.11 -7.44
CA ASP A 115 -6.42 -7.29 -6.66
C ASP A 115 -6.75 -7.13 -5.17
N HIS A 116 -6.57 -8.19 -4.39
CA HIS A 116 -6.98 -8.17 -2.99
C HIS A 116 -6.15 -7.21 -2.14
N GLY A 117 -4.88 -6.96 -2.46
CA GLY A 117 -4.10 -5.93 -1.77
C GLY A 117 -4.69 -4.53 -1.97
N THR A 118 -5.36 -4.29 -3.08
CA THR A 118 -6.07 -3.04 -3.37
C THR A 118 -7.46 -3.03 -2.75
N TRP A 119 -8.35 -3.95 -3.16
CA TRP A 119 -9.75 -3.82 -2.74
C TRP A 119 -9.97 -4.13 -1.25
N SER A 120 -9.14 -4.97 -0.62
CA SER A 120 -9.34 -5.33 0.78
C SER A 120 -9.12 -4.15 1.74
N VAL A 121 -8.27 -3.21 1.39
CA VAL A 121 -8.01 -2.00 2.19
C VAL A 121 -8.88 -0.82 1.76
N ILE A 122 -9.14 -0.67 0.46
CA ILE A 122 -9.91 0.47 -0.05
C ILE A 122 -11.41 0.31 0.24
N LYS A 123 -11.96 -0.90 0.15
CA LYS A 123 -13.37 -1.16 0.42
C LYS A 123 -13.84 -0.77 1.84
N PRO A 124 -13.11 -1.06 2.92
CA PRO A 124 -13.44 -0.53 4.24
C PRO A 124 -13.38 0.99 4.33
N MET A 125 -12.40 1.63 3.69
CA MET A 125 -12.25 3.08 3.71
C MET A 125 -13.33 3.82 2.90
N PHE A 126 -13.71 3.28 1.75
CA PHE A 126 -14.63 3.91 0.80
C PHE A 126 -15.67 2.90 0.29
N PRO A 127 -16.60 2.47 1.16
CA PRO A 127 -17.50 1.34 0.87
C PRO A 127 -18.51 1.61 -0.26
N THR A 128 -18.74 2.87 -0.62
CA THR A 128 -19.65 3.26 -1.71
C THR A 128 -19.09 2.94 -3.10
N ALA A 129 -17.78 2.67 -3.21
CA ALA A 129 -17.09 2.34 -4.47
C ALA A 129 -17.35 3.36 -5.61
N ASP A 130 -17.50 4.64 -5.26
CA ASP A 130 -17.84 5.72 -6.19
C ASP A 130 -16.66 6.69 -6.48
N ILE A 131 -15.49 6.37 -5.96
CA ILE A 131 -14.22 7.04 -6.28
C ILE A 131 -13.52 6.20 -7.34
N PRO A 132 -13.04 6.79 -8.44
CA PRO A 132 -12.24 6.06 -9.41
C PRO A 132 -11.00 5.44 -8.79
N VAL A 133 -10.67 4.20 -9.15
CA VAL A 133 -9.49 3.50 -8.68
C VAL A 133 -8.66 3.02 -9.86
N MET A 134 -7.38 3.33 -9.81
CA MET A 134 -6.36 2.78 -10.69
C MET A 134 -5.34 2.02 -9.86
N GLN A 135 -4.79 0.96 -10.42
CA GLN A 135 -3.72 0.22 -9.82
C GLN A 135 -2.45 0.34 -10.67
N LEU A 136 -1.32 0.54 -10.00
CA LEU A 136 0.02 0.58 -10.59
C LEU A 136 0.75 -0.71 -10.25
N SER A 137 1.38 -1.34 -11.24
CA SER A 137 2.18 -2.54 -11.06
C SER A 137 3.49 -2.27 -10.32
N LEU A 138 4.05 -3.31 -9.75
CA LEU A 138 5.47 -3.40 -9.40
C LEU A 138 6.24 -4.09 -10.53
N VAL A 139 7.52 -3.78 -10.67
CA VAL A 139 8.41 -4.48 -11.61
C VAL A 139 9.46 -5.23 -10.80
N TYR A 140 9.37 -6.55 -10.77
CA TYR A 140 10.17 -7.39 -9.88
C TYR A 140 11.69 -7.27 -10.12
N GLU A 141 12.11 -7.04 -11.37
CA GLU A 141 13.51 -6.95 -11.75
C GLU A 141 14.14 -5.57 -11.50
N ARG A 142 13.32 -4.57 -11.10
CA ARG A 142 13.81 -3.22 -10.81
C ARG A 142 14.34 -3.11 -9.38
N SER A 143 15.32 -2.26 -9.21
CA SER A 143 15.90 -2.02 -7.89
C SER A 143 14.92 -1.27 -6.96
N ALA A 144 15.16 -1.37 -5.67
CA ALA A 144 14.40 -0.65 -4.65
C ALA A 144 14.47 0.87 -4.86
N GLU A 145 15.62 1.39 -5.31
CA GLU A 145 15.81 2.80 -5.64
C GLU A 145 14.95 3.25 -6.81
N GLU A 146 14.76 2.39 -7.83
CA GLU A 146 13.89 2.69 -8.97
C GLU A 146 12.43 2.77 -8.55
N HIS A 147 11.96 1.88 -7.66
CA HIS A 147 10.63 1.96 -7.06
C HIS A 147 10.43 3.26 -6.28
N PHE A 148 11.41 3.65 -5.47
CA PHE A 148 11.38 4.92 -4.75
C PHE A 148 11.36 6.12 -5.70
N ALA A 149 12.20 6.11 -6.74
CA ALA A 149 12.26 7.17 -7.74
C ALA A 149 10.95 7.33 -8.53
N LEU A 150 10.27 6.21 -8.88
CA LEU A 150 8.94 6.28 -9.48
C LEU A 150 7.94 6.90 -8.50
N GLY A 151 7.99 6.55 -7.22
CA GLY A 151 7.19 7.19 -6.16
C GLY A 151 7.38 8.71 -6.14
N GLN A 152 8.60 9.21 -6.31
CA GLN A 152 8.88 10.65 -6.37
C GLN A 152 8.17 11.33 -7.56
N GLN A 153 8.03 10.65 -8.69
CA GLN A 153 7.31 11.17 -9.85
C GLN A 153 5.78 11.21 -9.62
N LEU A 154 5.25 10.32 -8.79
CA LEU A 154 3.83 10.32 -8.42
C LEU A 154 3.43 11.49 -7.52
N ARG A 155 4.38 12.10 -6.82
CA ARG A 155 4.14 13.15 -5.80
C ARG A 155 3.22 14.26 -6.29
N ALA A 156 3.44 14.77 -7.50
CA ALA A 156 2.66 15.88 -8.06
C ALA A 156 1.16 15.55 -8.26
N LEU A 157 0.79 14.27 -8.35
CA LEU A 157 -0.60 13.85 -8.48
C LEU A 157 -1.42 14.17 -7.23
N ARG A 158 -0.77 14.25 -6.06
CA ARG A 158 -1.42 14.57 -4.78
C ARG A 158 -2.06 15.96 -4.81
N GLU A 159 -1.43 16.92 -5.52
CA GLU A 159 -1.93 18.28 -5.70
C GLU A 159 -3.17 18.31 -6.60
N GLN A 160 -3.35 17.30 -7.44
CA GLN A 160 -4.51 17.11 -8.31
C GLN A 160 -5.65 16.33 -7.65
N GLY A 161 -5.59 16.14 -6.33
CA GLY A 161 -6.62 15.41 -5.59
C GLY A 161 -6.51 13.89 -5.64
N VAL A 162 -5.38 13.34 -6.12
CA VAL A 162 -5.14 11.90 -6.13
C VAL A 162 -4.66 11.42 -4.76
N LEU A 163 -5.34 10.41 -4.22
CA LEU A 163 -4.92 9.68 -3.03
C LEU A 163 -3.99 8.54 -3.48
N ILE A 164 -2.71 8.63 -3.10
CA ILE A 164 -1.73 7.59 -3.37
C ILE A 164 -1.71 6.61 -2.20
N VAL A 165 -1.85 5.31 -2.49
CA VAL A 165 -1.90 4.23 -1.50
C VAL A 165 -0.89 3.16 -1.88
N GLY A 166 0.12 2.92 -1.04
CA GLY A 166 0.94 1.71 -1.08
C GLY A 166 0.30 0.63 -0.21
N SER A 167 0.02 -0.53 -0.77
CA SER A 167 -0.54 -1.67 -0.04
C SER A 167 0.42 -2.86 -0.07
N GLY A 168 0.96 -3.17 1.09
CA GLY A 168 1.96 -4.22 1.29
C GLY A 168 2.14 -4.53 2.77
N ASN A 169 3.31 -4.98 3.19
CA ASN A 169 3.65 -5.18 4.60
C ASN A 169 5.14 -4.90 4.83
N ILE A 170 5.46 -4.18 5.91
CA ILE A 170 6.86 -3.91 6.29
C ILE A 170 7.62 -5.20 6.61
N VAL A 171 6.95 -6.15 7.24
CA VAL A 171 7.45 -7.52 7.45
C VAL A 171 6.44 -8.49 6.89
N HIS A 172 6.89 -9.45 6.06
CA HIS A 172 6.03 -10.46 5.47
C HIS A 172 6.77 -11.78 5.27
N ASN A 173 6.61 -12.70 6.22
CA ASN A 173 7.21 -14.03 6.14
C ASN A 173 6.18 -15.12 6.45
N LEU A 174 5.47 -15.58 5.40
CA LEU A 174 4.45 -16.61 5.53
C LEU A 174 4.99 -17.96 6.04
N ARG A 175 6.28 -18.25 5.83
CA ARG A 175 6.91 -19.51 6.27
C ARG A 175 7.14 -19.52 7.79
N ALA A 176 7.28 -18.34 8.39
CA ALA A 176 7.49 -18.17 9.82
C ALA A 176 6.20 -17.90 10.60
N MET A 177 5.04 -17.85 9.94
CA MET A 177 3.77 -17.57 10.61
C MET A 177 3.47 -18.57 11.73
N GLN A 178 3.08 -18.05 12.89
CA GLN A 178 2.57 -18.83 14.01
C GLN A 178 1.07 -18.58 14.19
N ARG A 179 0.30 -19.68 14.21
CA ARG A 179 -1.11 -19.63 14.59
C ARG A 179 -1.21 -19.72 16.11
N THR A 180 -0.89 -18.64 16.80
CA THR A 180 -1.03 -18.57 18.25
C THR A 180 -2.34 -17.89 18.62
N SER A 181 -3.00 -18.39 19.66
CA SER A 181 -4.22 -17.81 20.24
C SER A 181 -3.99 -16.45 20.94
N SER A 182 -2.75 -16.01 21.07
CA SER A 182 -2.32 -14.77 21.74
C SER A 182 -1.64 -13.78 20.78
N GLY A 183 -2.02 -13.72 19.59
CA GLY A 183 -1.86 -12.81 18.43
C GLY A 183 -0.73 -11.77 18.35
N HIS A 184 -0.03 -11.42 19.41
CA HIS A 184 0.80 -10.22 19.44
C HIS A 184 2.30 -10.43 19.68
N GLN A 185 2.77 -11.65 19.85
CA GLN A 185 4.19 -11.89 20.09
C GLN A 185 4.94 -12.08 18.77
N ALA A 186 5.52 -11.00 18.26
CA ALA A 186 6.35 -11.04 17.07
C ALA A 186 7.74 -11.62 17.36
N TYR A 187 8.41 -12.13 16.33
CA TYR A 187 9.81 -12.54 16.40
C TYR A 187 10.74 -11.34 16.57
N ASP A 188 11.87 -11.51 17.24
CA ASP A 188 12.87 -10.45 17.48
C ASP A 188 13.34 -9.82 16.15
N TRP A 189 13.62 -10.65 15.12
CA TRP A 189 14.01 -10.15 13.80
C TRP A 189 12.89 -9.33 13.11
N ALA A 190 11.64 -9.68 13.38
CA ALA A 190 10.49 -8.94 12.82
C ALA A 190 10.33 -7.57 13.51
N LEU A 191 10.47 -7.54 14.83
CA LEU A 191 10.48 -6.31 15.62
C LEU A 191 11.66 -5.41 15.23
N GLU A 192 12.85 -5.97 15.04
CA GLU A 192 14.05 -5.23 14.66
C GLU A 192 13.89 -4.58 13.27
N PHE A 193 13.38 -5.33 12.27
CA PHE A 193 13.17 -4.79 10.93
C PHE A 193 12.10 -3.70 10.92
N ASP A 194 10.95 -3.95 11.56
CA ASP A 194 9.86 -2.99 11.65
C ASP A 194 10.27 -1.70 12.38
N ALA A 195 11.02 -1.82 13.48
CA ALA A 195 11.55 -0.67 14.21
C ALA A 195 12.56 0.13 13.39
N HIS A 196 13.43 -0.54 12.61
CA HIS A 196 14.37 0.14 11.72
C HIS A 196 13.63 0.97 10.67
N VAL A 197 12.59 0.39 10.04
CA VAL A 197 11.77 1.11 9.06
C VAL A 197 11.06 2.30 9.71
N ALA A 198 10.47 2.11 10.90
CA ALA A 198 9.81 3.18 11.63
C ALA A 198 10.78 4.33 12.00
N ASP A 199 12.03 4.03 12.35
CA ASP A 199 13.07 5.02 12.63
C ASP A 199 13.41 5.84 11.38
N LYS A 200 13.65 5.18 10.21
CA LYS A 200 13.93 5.85 8.95
C LYS A 200 12.79 6.75 8.51
N VAL A 201 11.55 6.27 8.65
CA VAL A 201 10.36 7.04 8.35
C VAL A 201 10.21 8.24 9.29
N SER A 202 10.41 8.06 10.60
CA SER A 202 10.29 9.13 11.61
C SER A 202 11.36 10.21 11.47
N SER A 203 12.58 9.82 11.10
CA SER A 203 13.70 10.75 10.86
C SER A 203 13.60 11.49 9.52
N GLY A 204 12.67 11.09 8.63
CA GLY A 204 12.55 11.64 7.28
C GLY A 204 13.63 11.14 6.31
N ASP A 205 14.45 10.15 6.70
CA ASP A 205 15.47 9.52 5.83
C ASP A 205 14.80 8.48 4.90
N LEU A 206 13.81 8.92 4.12
CA LEU A 206 12.97 8.04 3.31
C LEU A 206 13.75 7.33 2.18
N ALA A 207 14.81 7.94 1.67
CA ALA A 207 15.66 7.31 0.66
C ALA A 207 16.44 6.10 1.22
N ALA A 208 16.71 6.07 2.53
CA ALA A 208 17.37 4.93 3.16
C ALA A 208 16.49 3.67 3.15
N LEU A 209 15.17 3.81 3.01
CA LEU A 209 14.26 2.66 2.91
C LEU A 209 14.60 1.76 1.71
N ALA A 210 15.16 2.32 0.64
CA ALA A 210 15.59 1.53 -0.51
C ALA A 210 16.82 0.64 -0.22
N ARG A 211 17.56 0.90 0.86
CA ARG A 211 18.73 0.10 1.27
C ARG A 211 18.41 -0.93 2.36
N PHE A 212 17.17 -1.41 2.44
CA PHE A 212 16.75 -2.37 3.46
C PHE A 212 17.57 -3.67 3.46
N HIS A 213 18.16 -4.04 2.33
CA HIS A 213 19.05 -5.21 2.22
C HIS A 213 20.32 -5.09 3.08
N ASP A 214 20.74 -3.88 3.45
CA ASP A 214 21.91 -3.64 4.31
C ASP A 214 21.74 -4.26 5.70
N LEU A 215 20.50 -4.56 6.13
CA LEU A 215 20.20 -5.30 7.36
C LEU A 215 20.54 -6.80 7.28
N GLY A 216 21.02 -7.29 6.15
CA GLY A 216 21.53 -8.64 5.99
C GLY A 216 20.50 -9.72 6.36
N GLN A 217 20.82 -10.55 7.37
CA GLN A 217 19.96 -11.67 7.76
C GLN A 217 18.59 -11.21 8.28
N VAL A 218 18.51 -10.08 8.95
CA VAL A 218 17.25 -9.53 9.45
C VAL A 218 16.31 -9.21 8.29
N ALA A 219 16.82 -8.58 7.21
CA ALA A 219 16.06 -8.32 6.00
C ALA A 219 15.61 -9.60 5.30
N GLN A 220 16.48 -10.63 5.21
CA GLN A 220 16.16 -11.93 4.60
C GLN A 220 15.06 -12.67 5.39
N MET A 221 15.06 -12.55 6.72
CA MET A 221 14.02 -13.12 7.56
C MET A 221 12.71 -12.35 7.45
N ALA A 222 12.76 -11.03 7.41
CA ALA A 222 11.59 -10.18 7.23
C ALA A 222 10.93 -10.37 5.86
N HIS A 223 11.75 -10.55 4.82
CA HIS A 223 11.34 -10.67 3.43
C HIS A 223 12.11 -11.80 2.72
N PRO A 224 11.65 -13.07 2.82
CA PRO A 224 12.19 -14.15 1.97
C PRO A 224 12.05 -13.86 0.46
N THR A 225 11.00 -13.09 0.11
CA THR A 225 10.76 -12.43 -1.17
C THR A 225 10.30 -11.01 -0.86
N PHE A 226 10.85 -10.00 -1.51
CA PHE A 226 10.77 -8.60 -1.05
C PHE A 226 9.62 -7.78 -1.65
N GLU A 227 8.75 -8.39 -2.45
CA GLU A 227 7.66 -7.69 -3.15
C GLU A 227 6.68 -6.97 -2.19
N HIS A 228 6.43 -7.54 -1.00
CA HIS A 228 5.53 -6.92 0.00
C HIS A 228 6.06 -5.60 0.57
N TYR A 229 7.37 -5.38 0.47
CA TYR A 229 8.00 -4.15 0.91
C TYR A 229 7.95 -3.02 -0.13
N LEU A 230 7.95 -3.37 -1.43
CA LEU A 230 8.07 -2.38 -2.52
C LEU A 230 6.99 -1.30 -2.55
N PRO A 231 5.70 -1.56 -2.22
CA PRO A 231 4.69 -0.50 -2.16
C PRO A 231 5.01 0.62 -1.17
N LEU A 232 5.75 0.32 -0.08
CA LEU A 232 6.24 1.34 0.84
C LEU A 232 7.18 2.32 0.15
N LEU A 233 8.05 1.86 -0.75
CA LEU A 233 8.99 2.72 -1.46
C LEU A 233 8.27 3.72 -2.37
N HIS A 234 7.20 3.29 -3.05
CA HIS A 234 6.36 4.18 -3.85
C HIS A 234 5.66 5.23 -2.97
N ALA A 235 5.08 4.81 -1.85
CA ALA A 235 4.42 5.73 -0.92
C ALA A 235 5.42 6.73 -0.33
N ALA A 236 6.57 6.25 0.14
CA ALA A 236 7.64 7.09 0.71
C ALA A 236 8.23 8.07 -0.31
N GLY A 237 8.40 7.64 -1.57
CA GLY A 237 8.82 8.53 -2.67
C GLY A 237 7.84 9.66 -2.92
N ALA A 238 6.54 9.41 -2.75
CA ALA A 238 5.48 10.39 -2.96
C ALA A 238 5.30 11.40 -1.80
N VAL A 239 6.06 11.27 -0.72
CA VAL A 239 6.06 12.21 0.42
C VAL A 239 6.71 13.53 0.04
N HIS A 240 6.09 14.67 0.40
CA HIS A 240 6.72 15.98 0.25
C HIS A 240 7.79 16.21 1.31
N PRO A 241 8.85 16.94 1.00
CA PRO A 241 9.86 17.29 1.99
C PRO A 241 9.23 17.98 3.21
N GLY A 242 9.57 17.52 4.41
CA GLY A 242 9.08 18.08 5.67
C GLY A 242 7.76 17.53 6.17
N GLU A 243 7.08 16.68 5.43
CA GLU A 243 5.90 15.98 5.95
C GLU A 243 6.30 14.94 7.00
N THR A 244 5.61 14.95 8.14
CA THR A 244 5.81 13.99 9.23
C THR A 244 4.83 12.83 9.12
N PRO A 245 5.27 11.59 9.44
CA PRO A 245 4.40 10.44 9.44
C PRO A 245 3.50 10.39 10.68
N GLN A 246 2.31 9.81 10.52
CA GLN A 246 1.51 9.31 11.64
C GLN A 246 1.34 7.81 11.45
N PHE A 247 1.78 7.04 12.46
CA PHE A 247 1.68 5.57 12.45
C PHE A 247 0.37 5.11 13.08
N PHE A 248 -0.14 3.98 12.59
CA PHE A 248 -1.29 3.27 13.16
C PHE A 248 -1.19 1.78 12.82
N ASN A 249 -1.98 0.94 13.49
CA ASN A 249 -1.93 -0.52 13.36
C ASN A 249 -0.50 -1.08 13.54
N SER A 250 0.24 -0.54 14.55
CA SER A 250 1.67 -0.83 14.73
C SER A 250 1.92 -2.14 15.49
N ASP A 251 1.22 -3.19 15.13
CA ASP A 251 1.31 -4.54 15.70
C ASP A 251 1.57 -5.60 14.62
N PHE A 252 1.50 -6.86 14.99
CA PHE A 252 1.80 -7.98 14.13
C PHE A 252 0.67 -8.99 14.07
N GLN A 253 0.38 -9.50 12.88
CA GLN A 253 -0.40 -10.72 12.70
C GLN A 253 0.53 -11.94 12.61
N MET A 254 0.14 -13.04 13.29
CA MET A 254 0.80 -14.35 13.21
C MET A 254 2.32 -14.28 13.46
N ALA A 255 2.79 -13.35 14.29
CA ALA A 255 4.20 -13.13 14.70
C ALA A 255 5.16 -12.69 13.57
N ALA A 256 4.77 -12.74 12.31
CA ALA A 256 5.67 -12.57 11.16
C ALA A 256 5.11 -11.65 10.06
N ILE A 257 4.01 -10.95 10.31
CA ILE A 257 3.40 -9.98 9.38
C ILE A 257 3.17 -8.67 10.12
N SER A 258 3.92 -7.62 9.78
CA SER A 258 3.71 -6.29 10.36
C SER A 258 2.48 -5.64 9.74
N MET A 259 1.56 -5.20 10.58
CA MET A 259 0.37 -4.45 10.18
C MET A 259 0.60 -2.94 10.19
N ARG A 260 1.82 -2.50 10.60
CA ARG A 260 2.15 -1.07 10.66
C ARG A 260 1.76 -0.36 9.38
N SER A 261 0.93 0.65 9.57
CA SER A 261 0.44 1.52 8.53
C SER A 261 0.83 2.96 8.85
N MET A 262 0.85 3.83 7.84
CA MET A 262 1.25 5.21 8.05
C MET A 262 0.61 6.14 7.03
N ILE A 263 0.46 7.40 7.43
CA ILE A 263 -0.04 8.50 6.61
C ILE A 263 0.94 9.68 6.69
N TRP A 264 1.24 10.31 5.56
CA TRP A 264 1.98 11.56 5.48
C TRP A 264 1.13 12.66 4.84
N GLY A 265 1.39 13.91 5.21
CA GLY A 265 0.67 15.08 4.70
C GLY A 265 -0.75 15.19 5.26
N ALA A 266 -1.06 14.46 6.33
CA ALA A 266 -2.23 14.76 7.12
C ALA A 266 -2.00 16.10 7.83
N ALA A 267 -2.98 17.00 7.75
CA ALA A 267 -2.94 18.21 8.58
C ALA A 267 -2.81 17.81 10.05
N ASP A 268 -2.01 18.56 10.82
CA ASP A 268 -1.91 18.37 12.27
C ASP A 268 -3.31 18.52 12.89
N THR A 269 -4.05 17.45 12.90
CA THR A 269 -5.32 17.38 13.59
C THR A 269 -5.07 16.67 14.91
N PRO A 270 -5.25 17.34 16.06
CA PRO A 270 -5.35 16.65 17.32
C PRO A 270 -6.53 15.69 17.25
N GLY A 271 -6.27 14.41 17.06
CA GLY A 271 -7.29 13.38 17.13
C GLY A 271 -7.85 12.84 15.82
N ILE A 272 -7.01 12.29 14.93
CA ILE A 272 -7.37 10.99 14.41
C ILE A 272 -7.34 10.10 15.64
N GLY A 273 -8.53 9.66 16.12
CA GLY A 273 -8.68 8.90 17.37
C GLY A 273 -8.07 7.50 17.33
N LEU A 274 -6.89 7.39 16.75
CA LEU A 274 -6.05 6.20 16.64
C LEU A 274 -5.12 6.03 17.86
N LYS A 275 -5.16 6.97 18.83
CA LYS A 275 -4.33 6.94 20.05
C LYS A 275 -4.73 5.89 21.08
N HIS A 276 -5.80 5.15 20.87
CA HIS A 276 -6.33 4.19 21.84
C HIS A 276 -6.47 2.77 21.34
N LEU A 277 -5.70 2.38 20.34
CA LEU A 277 -5.52 0.98 19.95
C LEU A 277 -4.06 0.57 20.22
N GLY A 278 -3.58 0.86 21.42
CA GLY A 278 -2.35 0.34 21.98
C GLY A 278 -2.59 -0.95 22.73
#